data_4d74f3256da8f7f776c441a7b476d528
#
_entry.id   4d74f3256da8f7f776c441a7b476d528
#
_cell.length_a   1.000
_cell.length_b   1.000
_cell.length_c   1.000
_cell.angle_alpha   90.00
_cell.angle_beta   90.00
_cell.angle_gamma   90.00
#
_symmetry.space_group_name_H-M   'P 1'
#
loop_
_entity.id
_entity.type
_entity.pdbx_description
1 polymer ?
#
loop_
_entity_poly.entity_id
_entity_poly.type
_entity_poly.pdbx_seq_one_letter_code
_entity_poly.pdbx_strand_id
1 'polypeptide(L)'
;MPMAPENSRRYGVPIIDEELDGGLLRISGIVEKPQPHEARSNYAAIGGYVITSGIIDELREQTQRWYEQADPGEIYLTDAINAYAKSHDVYGQVIQGQWYDTGNPADYLVAQFAFALAHPEYGSVLRDLANE
;
A
#
# COMPACT_ATOMS: atom_id res chain seq x y z
N MET A 1 -5.52 -3.18 1.57
CA MET A 1 -5.89 -4.50 0.97
C MET A 1 -5.60 -5.60 1.99
N PRO A 2 -6.49 -6.57 2.20
CA PRO A 2 -6.17 -7.74 3.04
C PRO A 2 -4.93 -8.48 2.52
N MET A 3 -4.09 -8.97 3.43
CA MET A 3 -2.88 -9.72 3.09
C MET A 3 -2.62 -10.83 4.10
N ALA A 4 -1.85 -11.85 3.70
CA ALA A 4 -1.33 -12.85 4.62
C ALA A 4 -0.20 -12.24 5.47
N PRO A 5 -0.10 -12.57 6.78
CA PRO A 5 0.86 -11.96 7.71
C PRO A 5 2.32 -12.01 7.24
N GLU A 6 2.73 -13.08 6.59
CA GLU A 6 4.09 -13.28 6.05
C GLU A 6 4.48 -12.25 4.99
N ASN A 7 3.49 -11.62 4.33
CA ASN A 7 3.72 -10.59 3.31
C ASN A 7 3.95 -9.19 3.90
N SER A 8 3.82 -9.01 5.23
CA SER A 8 4.00 -7.71 5.87
C SER A 8 5.36 -7.05 5.59
N ARG A 9 6.40 -7.87 5.36
CA ARG A 9 7.75 -7.39 5.01
C ARG A 9 7.84 -6.69 3.64
N ARG A 10 6.79 -6.77 2.82
CA ARG A 10 6.76 -6.18 1.46
C ARG A 10 6.06 -4.82 1.45
N TYR A 11 5.23 -4.52 2.42
CA TYR A 11 4.29 -3.40 2.38
C TYR A 11 4.27 -2.61 3.69
N GLY A 12 3.82 -1.37 3.61
CA GLY A 12 3.38 -0.64 4.79
C GLY A 12 2.14 -1.31 5.39
N VAL A 13 2.09 -1.44 6.71
CA VAL A 13 0.98 -2.05 7.45
C VAL A 13 0.29 -1.00 8.30
N PRO A 14 -1.00 -0.68 8.06
CA PRO A 14 -1.72 0.32 8.83
C PRO A 14 -1.97 -0.14 10.27
N ILE A 15 -1.89 0.81 11.20
CA ILE A 15 -2.35 0.68 12.57
C ILE A 15 -3.80 1.15 12.58
N ILE A 16 -4.73 0.21 12.74
CA ILE A 16 -6.18 0.48 12.67
C ILE A 16 -6.68 0.80 14.07
N ASP A 17 -7.31 1.96 14.22
CA ASP A 17 -7.99 2.36 15.46
C ASP A 17 -9.48 1.99 15.41
N GLU A 18 -10.10 2.09 14.23
CA GLU A 18 -11.52 1.85 14.06
C GLU A 18 -11.86 1.38 12.65
N GLU A 19 -12.73 0.40 12.55
CA GLU A 19 -13.32 -0.02 11.27
C GLU A 19 -14.68 0.65 11.13
N LEU A 20 -14.88 1.38 10.04
CA LEU A 20 -16.09 2.13 9.73
C LEU A 20 -16.87 1.45 8.59
N ASP A 21 -18.08 1.90 8.35
CA ASP A 21 -18.93 1.39 7.29
C ASP A 21 -18.29 1.56 5.89
N GLY A 22 -18.63 0.65 4.97
CA GLY A 22 -18.15 0.71 3.59
C GLY A 22 -16.68 0.35 3.39
N GLY A 23 -16.04 -0.27 4.39
CA GLY A 23 -14.63 -0.65 4.34
C GLY A 23 -13.68 0.52 4.54
N LEU A 24 -14.14 1.60 5.15
CA LEU A 24 -13.29 2.70 5.58
C LEU A 24 -12.66 2.36 6.93
N LEU A 25 -11.36 2.61 7.07
CA LEU A 25 -10.57 2.35 8.26
C LEU A 25 -10.02 3.68 8.79
N ARG A 26 -10.26 4.02 10.05
CA ARG A 26 -9.51 5.10 10.71
C ARG A 26 -8.21 4.51 11.21
N ILE A 27 -7.10 5.15 10.84
CA ILE A 27 -5.76 4.66 11.15
C ILE A 27 -4.94 5.72 11.90
N SER A 28 -4.14 5.29 12.87
CA SER A 28 -3.21 6.16 13.60
C SER A 28 -1.79 6.16 13.03
N GLY A 29 -1.53 5.36 12.03
CA GLY A 29 -0.23 5.32 11.37
C GLY A 29 -0.06 4.12 10.46
N ILE A 30 1.14 4.04 9.85
CA ILE A 30 1.56 2.94 8.98
C ILE A 30 2.97 2.52 9.42
N VAL A 31 3.17 1.23 9.68
CA VAL A 31 4.50 0.66 9.93
C VAL A 31 5.06 0.15 8.61
N GLU A 32 6.19 0.68 8.18
CA GLU A 32 6.82 0.32 6.91
C GLU A 32 7.52 -1.05 7.03
N LYS A 33 7.11 -1.99 6.19
CA LYS A 33 7.70 -3.34 6.05
C LYS A 33 8.00 -4.05 7.38
N PRO A 34 7.04 -4.15 8.32
CA PRO A 34 7.28 -4.76 9.63
C PRO A 34 7.56 -6.26 9.51
N GLN A 35 8.23 -6.83 10.52
CA GLN A 35 8.24 -8.26 10.68
C GLN A 35 6.82 -8.79 10.95
N PRO A 36 6.48 -10.05 10.59
CA PRO A 36 5.11 -10.56 10.77
C PRO A 36 4.56 -10.43 12.19
N HIS A 37 5.40 -10.55 13.22
CA HIS A 37 5.01 -10.40 14.63
C HIS A 37 4.85 -8.94 15.08
N GLU A 38 5.33 -7.99 14.29
CA GLU A 38 5.21 -6.54 14.53
C GLU A 38 4.03 -5.93 13.78
N ALA A 39 3.49 -6.65 12.79
CA ALA A 39 2.37 -6.20 11.99
C ALA A 39 1.13 -5.93 12.86
N ARG A 40 0.59 -4.71 12.78
CA ARG A 40 -0.52 -4.26 13.62
C ARG A 40 -1.89 -4.53 13.01
N SER A 41 -1.93 -5.03 11.76
CA SER A 41 -3.14 -5.46 11.07
C SER A 41 -2.81 -6.47 9.97
N ASN A 42 -3.84 -7.06 9.40
CA ASN A 42 -3.74 -7.94 8.22
C ASN A 42 -4.04 -7.18 6.92
N TYR A 43 -3.70 -5.89 6.87
CA TYR A 43 -3.89 -5.05 5.70
C TYR A 43 -2.57 -4.49 5.20
N ALA A 44 -2.39 -4.50 3.88
CA ALA A 44 -1.31 -3.79 3.21
C ALA A 44 -1.79 -2.41 2.77
N ALA A 45 -1.03 -1.37 3.09
CA ALA A 45 -1.14 -0.07 2.44
C ALA A 45 -0.51 -0.19 1.05
N ILE A 46 -1.32 -0.06 0.02
CA ILE A 46 -0.89 -0.15 -1.38
C ILE A 46 -1.13 1.19 -2.07
N GLY A 47 -0.38 1.44 -3.14
CA GLY A 47 -0.35 2.74 -3.81
C GLY A 47 -1.74 3.25 -4.20
N GLY A 48 -1.94 4.53 -3.97
CA GLY A 48 -3.17 5.30 -4.17
C GLY A 48 -3.42 6.16 -2.94
N TYR A 49 -2.82 7.37 -2.92
CA TYR A 49 -2.93 8.29 -1.79
C TYR A 49 -3.62 9.57 -2.21
N VAL A 50 -4.57 10.03 -1.40
CA VAL A 50 -5.09 11.40 -1.48
C VAL A 50 -4.26 12.24 -0.51
N ILE A 51 -3.36 13.04 -1.06
CA ILE A 51 -2.41 13.86 -0.30
C ILE A 51 -2.99 15.24 -0.08
N THR A 52 -3.15 15.64 1.18
CA THR A 52 -3.56 17.00 1.58
C THR A 52 -2.36 17.94 1.69
N SER A 53 -2.63 19.26 1.76
CA SER A 53 -1.55 20.25 1.99
C SER A 53 -0.80 19.99 3.28
N GLY A 54 -1.47 19.53 4.33
CA GLY A 54 -0.82 19.20 5.61
C GLY A 54 0.20 18.06 5.49
N ILE A 55 -0.07 17.02 4.71
CA ILE A 55 0.92 15.97 4.42
C ILE A 55 2.11 16.54 3.63
N ILE A 56 1.88 17.48 2.71
CA ILE A 56 2.97 18.14 1.97
C ILE A 56 3.86 18.95 2.91
N ASP A 57 3.28 19.61 3.91
CA ASP A 57 4.04 20.38 4.89
C ASP A 57 4.91 19.45 5.78
N GLU A 58 4.36 18.32 6.23
CA GLU A 58 5.13 17.29 6.94
C GLU A 58 6.29 16.73 6.08
N LEU A 59 6.05 16.49 4.79
CA LEU A 59 7.08 16.03 3.86
C LEU A 59 8.19 17.07 3.67
N ARG A 60 7.86 18.36 3.62
CA ARG A 60 8.86 19.45 3.54
C ARG A 60 9.74 19.48 4.77
N GLU A 61 9.14 19.41 5.96
CA GLU A 61 9.88 19.37 7.21
C GLU A 61 10.76 18.12 7.32
N GLN A 62 10.23 16.95 6.93
CA GLN A 62 10.99 15.70 6.90
C GLN A 62 12.19 15.81 5.95
N THR A 63 11.97 16.35 4.75
CA THR A 63 13.02 16.57 3.75
C THR A 63 14.09 17.53 4.24
N GLN A 64 13.70 18.62 4.91
CA GLN A 64 14.66 19.57 5.48
C GLN A 64 15.52 18.88 6.54
N ARG A 65 14.93 18.18 7.49
CA ARG A 65 15.66 17.41 8.51
C ARG A 65 16.58 16.35 7.89
N TRP A 66 16.16 15.73 6.78
CA TRP A 66 16.95 14.76 6.05
C TRP A 66 18.26 15.36 5.49
N TYR A 67 18.21 16.55 4.91
CA TYR A 67 19.41 17.24 4.39
C TYR A 67 20.40 17.64 5.49
N GLU A 68 19.96 17.75 6.74
CA GLU A 68 20.80 18.12 7.88
C GLU A 68 21.53 16.93 8.51
N GLN A 69 21.21 15.69 8.10
CA GLN A 69 21.80 14.46 8.64
C GLN A 69 23.03 14.03 7.84
N ALA A 70 24.00 13.40 8.55
CA ALA A 70 25.22 12.89 7.92
C ALA A 70 24.98 11.58 7.10
N ASP A 71 24.01 10.74 7.55
CA ASP A 71 23.59 9.51 6.87
C ASP A 71 22.07 9.38 6.99
N PRO A 72 21.32 10.06 6.13
CA PRO A 72 19.89 10.27 6.35
C PRO A 72 19.01 9.05 6.01
N GLY A 73 19.52 8.04 5.30
CA GLY A 73 18.71 6.91 4.82
C GLY A 73 17.69 7.33 3.76
N GLU A 74 16.57 6.60 3.70
CA GLU A 74 15.46 6.88 2.78
C GLU A 74 14.41 7.81 3.42
N ILE A 75 13.75 8.60 2.58
CA ILE A 75 12.56 9.39 2.98
C ILE A 75 11.32 8.57 2.64
N TYR A 76 10.51 8.26 3.64
CA TYR A 76 9.26 7.53 3.45
C TYR A 76 8.04 8.43 3.57
N LEU A 77 7.11 8.31 2.62
CA LEU A 77 5.80 8.96 2.71
C LEU A 77 5.03 8.53 3.97
N THR A 78 5.20 7.28 4.40
CA THR A 78 4.59 6.74 5.61
C THR A 78 5.00 7.49 6.86
N ASP A 79 6.22 8.03 6.94
CA ASP A 79 6.65 8.85 8.08
C ASP A 79 5.93 10.19 8.13
N ALA A 80 5.70 10.83 6.99
CA ALA A 80 4.90 12.06 6.94
C ALA A 80 3.43 11.80 7.29
N ILE A 81 2.86 10.67 6.84
CA ILE A 81 1.51 10.24 7.23
C ILE A 81 1.46 10.01 8.74
N ASN A 82 2.45 9.35 9.32
CA ASN A 82 2.54 9.09 10.76
C ASN A 82 2.68 10.39 11.58
N ALA A 83 3.43 11.37 11.07
CA ALA A 83 3.54 12.68 11.72
C ALA A 83 2.20 13.42 11.70
N TYR A 84 1.53 13.44 10.56
CA TYR A 84 0.23 14.06 10.37
C TYR A 84 -0.88 13.40 11.21
N ALA A 85 -0.87 12.08 11.31
CA ALA A 85 -1.86 11.30 12.09
C ALA A 85 -1.84 11.60 13.61
N LYS A 86 -0.79 12.22 14.13
CA LYS A 86 -0.72 12.62 15.56
C LYS A 86 -1.74 13.69 15.94
N SER A 87 -2.19 14.47 14.99
CA SER A 87 -3.08 15.62 15.21
C SER A 87 -4.28 15.71 14.27
N HIS A 88 -4.37 14.78 13.31
CA HIS A 88 -5.42 14.77 12.29
C HIS A 88 -5.91 13.34 12.05
N ASP A 89 -7.16 13.20 11.67
CA ASP A 89 -7.69 11.92 11.23
C ASP A 89 -7.12 11.51 9.88
N VAL A 90 -6.68 10.25 9.80
CA VAL A 90 -6.20 9.62 8.57
C VAL A 90 -7.04 8.38 8.31
N TYR A 91 -7.42 8.18 7.07
CA TYR A 91 -8.29 7.08 6.68
C TYR A 91 -7.66 6.23 5.59
N GLY A 92 -7.88 4.91 5.68
CA GLY A 92 -7.60 3.94 4.64
C GLY A 92 -8.89 3.37 4.07
N GLN A 93 -9.03 3.32 2.75
CA GLN A 93 -10.15 2.65 2.11
C GLN A 93 -9.74 1.25 1.68
N VAL A 94 -10.48 0.24 2.16
CA VAL A 94 -10.32 -1.13 1.67
C VAL A 94 -10.79 -1.19 0.23
N ILE A 95 -9.87 -1.49 -0.70
CA ILE A 95 -10.22 -1.63 -2.11
C ILE A 95 -10.94 -2.96 -2.36
N GLN A 96 -11.96 -2.90 -3.20
CA GLN A 96 -12.68 -4.08 -3.71
C GLN A 96 -12.07 -4.47 -5.06
N GLY A 97 -11.70 -5.74 -5.22
CA GLY A 97 -11.15 -6.25 -6.47
C GLY A 97 -9.81 -6.96 -6.30
N GLN A 98 -9.27 -7.38 -7.45
CA GLN A 98 -7.98 -8.06 -7.52
C GLN A 98 -6.86 -7.02 -7.64
N TRP A 99 -5.82 -7.19 -6.84
CA TRP A 99 -4.61 -6.40 -6.90
C TRP A 99 -3.43 -7.27 -7.34
N TYR A 100 -2.53 -6.68 -8.12
CA TYR A 100 -1.31 -7.33 -8.58
C TYR A 100 -0.09 -6.44 -8.28
N ASP A 101 0.94 -7.03 -7.65
CA ASP A 101 2.21 -6.37 -7.44
C ASP A 101 3.08 -6.53 -8.69
N THR A 102 3.26 -5.46 -9.43
CA THR A 102 4.09 -5.48 -10.66
C THR A 102 5.55 -5.11 -10.42
N GLY A 103 5.97 -5.04 -9.15
CA GLY A 103 7.33 -4.67 -8.76
C GLY A 103 8.39 -5.74 -8.99
N ASN A 104 7.99 -6.96 -9.38
CA ASN A 104 8.92 -8.03 -9.77
C ASN A 104 8.44 -8.74 -11.04
N PRO A 105 9.36 -9.39 -11.80
CA PRO A 105 9.03 -9.99 -13.09
C PRO A 105 7.97 -11.09 -13.03
N ALA A 106 7.97 -11.92 -12.00
CA ALA A 106 7.01 -13.03 -11.87
C ALA A 106 5.58 -12.52 -11.66
N ASP A 107 5.38 -11.63 -10.69
CA ASP A 107 4.07 -11.04 -10.40
C ASP A 107 3.58 -10.15 -11.57
N TYR A 108 4.52 -9.47 -12.28
CA TYR A 108 4.19 -8.72 -13.49
C TYR A 108 3.62 -9.64 -14.59
N LEU A 109 4.24 -10.80 -14.85
CA LEU A 109 3.73 -11.76 -15.82
C LEU A 109 2.37 -12.33 -15.42
N VAL A 110 2.17 -12.61 -14.13
CA VAL A 110 0.86 -13.03 -13.59
C VAL A 110 -0.19 -11.96 -13.85
N ALA A 111 0.12 -10.68 -13.58
CA ALA A 111 -0.78 -9.58 -13.86
C ALA A 111 -1.14 -9.48 -15.35
N GLN A 112 -0.13 -9.53 -16.24
CA GLN A 112 -0.35 -9.50 -17.69
C GLN A 112 -1.26 -10.63 -18.14
N PHE A 113 -1.01 -11.85 -17.68
CA PHE A 113 -1.81 -13.00 -18.03
C PHE A 113 -3.27 -12.90 -17.52
N ALA A 114 -3.43 -12.45 -16.27
CA ALA A 114 -4.77 -12.25 -15.70
C ALA A 114 -5.59 -11.18 -16.44
N PHE A 115 -4.98 -10.06 -16.79
CA PHE A 115 -5.64 -9.02 -17.61
C PHE A 115 -5.95 -9.51 -19.02
N ALA A 116 -5.04 -10.26 -19.63
CA ALA A 116 -5.24 -10.83 -20.94
C ALA A 116 -6.41 -11.82 -20.97
N LEU A 117 -6.51 -12.71 -19.97
CA LEU A 117 -7.64 -13.65 -19.83
C LEU A 117 -8.99 -12.94 -19.55
N ALA A 118 -8.96 -11.82 -18.85
CA ALA A 118 -10.15 -11.01 -18.56
C ALA A 118 -10.56 -10.10 -19.72
N HIS A 119 -9.76 -10.00 -20.79
CA HIS A 119 -10.06 -9.13 -21.92
C HIS A 119 -11.36 -9.55 -22.62
N PRO A 120 -12.33 -8.63 -22.84
CA PRO A 120 -13.67 -8.99 -23.33
C PRO A 120 -13.65 -9.59 -24.73
N GLU A 121 -12.72 -9.20 -25.58
CA GLU A 121 -12.63 -9.65 -26.97
C GLU A 121 -11.68 -10.85 -27.14
N TYR A 122 -10.53 -10.84 -26.47
CA TYR A 122 -9.45 -11.82 -26.71
C TYR A 122 -9.32 -12.88 -25.62
N GLY A 123 -9.97 -12.71 -24.48
CA GLY A 123 -9.82 -13.61 -23.33
C GLY A 123 -10.27 -15.04 -23.59
N SER A 124 -11.24 -15.26 -24.48
CA SER A 124 -11.68 -16.62 -24.88
C SER A 124 -10.57 -17.38 -25.62
N VAL A 125 -9.95 -16.75 -26.60
CA VAL A 125 -8.86 -17.33 -27.40
C VAL A 125 -7.68 -17.73 -26.51
N LEU A 126 -7.34 -16.87 -25.52
CA LEU A 126 -6.24 -17.15 -24.60
C LEU A 126 -6.57 -18.26 -23.60
N ARG A 127 -7.83 -18.40 -23.18
CA ARG A 127 -8.27 -19.54 -22.34
C ARG A 127 -8.21 -20.86 -23.10
N ASP A 128 -8.59 -20.89 -24.36
CA ASP A 128 -8.53 -22.09 -25.22
C ASP A 128 -7.06 -22.52 -25.37
N LEU A 129 -6.15 -21.59 -25.68
CA LEU A 129 -4.72 -21.87 -25.81
C LEU A 129 -4.08 -22.37 -24.50
N ALA A 130 -4.53 -21.86 -23.34
CA ALA A 130 -4.00 -22.29 -22.05
C ALA A 130 -4.47 -23.69 -21.61
N ASN A 131 -5.46 -24.28 -22.29
CA ASN A 131 -6.00 -25.62 -22.02
C ASN A 131 -5.45 -26.69 -22.99
N GLU A 132 -4.62 -26.34 -23.98
CA GLU A 132 -3.88 -27.22 -24.85
C GLU A 132 -2.58 -27.72 -24.19
#